data_4c6be225747008b1e7e6efbfa4fe99e5
#
_entry.id   4c6be225747008b1e7e6efbfa4fe99e5
#
_cell.length_a   1.000
_cell.length_b   1.000
_cell.length_c   1.000
_cell.angle_alpha   90.00
_cell.angle_beta   90.00
_cell.angle_gamma   90.00
#
_symmetry.space_group_name_H-M   'P 1'
#
loop_
_entity.id
_entity.type
_entity.pdbx_description
1 polymer ?
#
loop_
_entity_poly.entity_id
_entity_poly.type
_entity_poly.pdbx_seq_one_letter_code
_entity_poly.pdbx_strand_id
1 'polypeptide(L)'
;MLAATRRRFLDEYSSVRASEGRGADDAAWYFELPYRDLSGGLSDQWRIRAQSWRCLERRVLPALASKQRSPLRILDLGAGNCWMSWRLANLGHQPIAVDIFTDSRDGLRASRHYTAHTAFPVIEAEFDNIPVAASSADVAIFNASFHYSADFTRTLEEVARVLRPSGAVVIMDTPVYKLPEHGQRMVEERKRHYQERFGFPSDTQRSIEYLDEITLGQLGQQLDLSWTIYKPWYGWRWHARPMKAWLRRKRPPSRFWILVGEGKRA
;
A
#
# COMPACT_ATOMS: atom_id res chain seq x y z
N MET A 1 -16.46 5.90 -9.00
CA MET A 1 -16.54 7.27 -8.39
C MET A 1 -17.09 8.27 -9.39
N LEU A 2 -17.94 9.25 -8.99
CA LEU A 2 -18.38 10.33 -9.89
C LEU A 2 -17.17 11.21 -10.27
N ALA A 3 -17.08 11.65 -11.53
CA ALA A 3 -15.92 12.39 -12.06
C ALA A 3 -15.56 13.65 -11.23
N ALA A 4 -16.55 14.39 -10.75
CA ALA A 4 -16.34 15.57 -9.92
C ALA A 4 -15.74 15.22 -8.54
N THR A 5 -16.25 14.17 -7.90
CA THR A 5 -15.73 13.67 -6.60
C THR A 5 -14.29 13.18 -6.75
N ARG A 6 -13.98 12.46 -7.84
CA ARG A 6 -12.62 12.00 -8.14
C ARG A 6 -11.66 13.17 -8.30
N ARG A 7 -12.04 14.19 -9.08
CA ARG A 7 -11.19 15.38 -9.29
C ARG A 7 -10.89 16.06 -7.96
N ARG A 8 -11.93 16.36 -7.16
CA ARG A 8 -11.74 16.98 -5.85
C ARG A 8 -10.84 16.16 -4.93
N PHE A 9 -11.01 14.84 -4.89
CA PHE A 9 -10.12 13.96 -4.13
C PHE A 9 -8.66 14.08 -4.59
N LEU A 10 -8.42 14.04 -5.90
CA LEU A 10 -7.07 14.13 -6.45
C LEU A 10 -6.42 15.49 -6.16
N ASP A 11 -7.20 16.59 -6.19
CA ASP A 11 -6.72 17.93 -5.85
C ASP A 11 -6.34 18.03 -4.35
N GLU A 12 -7.20 17.54 -3.45
CA GLU A 12 -6.93 17.48 -2.00
C GLU A 12 -5.70 16.59 -1.71
N TYR A 13 -5.65 15.41 -2.32
CA TYR A 13 -4.54 14.45 -2.18
C TYR A 13 -3.22 15.05 -2.67
N SER A 14 -3.21 15.67 -3.85
CA SER A 14 -2.04 16.34 -4.42
C SER A 14 -1.53 17.46 -3.50
N SER A 15 -2.43 18.28 -2.96
CA SER A 15 -2.08 19.37 -2.03
C SER A 15 -1.39 18.86 -0.77
N VAL A 16 -1.94 17.79 -0.16
CA VAL A 16 -1.34 17.13 1.01
C VAL A 16 0.03 16.57 0.66
N ARG A 17 0.16 15.82 -0.43
CA ARG A 17 1.40 15.19 -0.87
C ARG A 17 2.50 16.22 -1.15
N ALA A 18 2.16 17.32 -1.83
CA ALA A 18 3.08 18.42 -2.10
C ALA A 18 3.57 19.08 -0.81
N SER A 19 2.67 19.31 0.17
CA SER A 19 3.04 19.90 1.46
C SER A 19 3.92 18.99 2.33
N GLU A 20 3.83 17.67 2.12
CA GLU A 20 4.70 16.67 2.76
C GLU A 20 6.07 16.56 2.06
N GLY A 21 6.28 17.28 0.95
CA GLY A 21 7.52 17.24 0.19
C GLY A 21 7.76 15.89 -0.52
N ARG A 22 6.68 15.24 -0.97
CA ARG A 22 6.79 13.96 -1.67
C ARG A 22 7.18 14.14 -3.14
N GLY A 23 7.97 13.17 -3.61
CA GLY A 23 8.54 13.19 -4.95
C GLY A 23 9.71 14.15 -5.08
N ALA A 24 10.46 14.01 -6.16
CA ALA A 24 11.62 14.83 -6.47
C ALA A 24 11.65 15.16 -7.98
N ASP A 25 12.48 16.11 -8.34
CA ASP A 25 12.77 16.40 -9.75
C ASP A 25 13.98 15.60 -10.24
N ASP A 26 14.84 15.17 -9.32
CA ASP A 26 16.02 14.38 -9.62
C ASP A 26 15.71 12.88 -9.64
N ALA A 27 16.05 12.21 -10.75
CA ALA A 27 15.91 10.78 -10.93
C ALA A 27 16.68 9.96 -9.87
N ALA A 28 17.81 10.45 -9.38
CA ALA A 28 18.61 9.77 -8.37
C ALA A 28 17.82 9.50 -7.09
N TRP A 29 16.90 10.41 -6.70
CA TRP A 29 16.05 10.21 -5.54
C TRP A 29 15.18 8.95 -5.68
N TYR A 30 14.61 8.71 -6.86
CA TYR A 30 13.73 7.55 -7.11
C TYR A 30 14.50 6.23 -7.06
N PHE A 31 15.73 6.18 -7.57
CA PHE A 31 16.56 4.97 -7.57
C PHE A 31 17.00 4.55 -6.15
N GLU A 32 17.10 5.50 -5.23
CA GLU A 32 17.45 5.21 -3.83
C GLU A 32 16.28 4.63 -3.01
N LEU A 33 15.02 4.81 -3.47
CA LEU A 33 13.85 4.31 -2.76
C LEU A 33 13.81 2.77 -2.73
N PRO A 34 13.35 2.17 -1.63
CA PRO A 34 12.92 2.77 -0.37
C PRO A 34 14.04 2.97 0.65
N TYR A 35 15.29 2.74 0.28
CA TYR A 35 16.40 2.62 1.23
C TYR A 35 16.90 3.97 1.74
N ARG A 36 16.83 5.00 0.91
CA ARG A 36 17.35 6.32 1.23
C ARG A 36 16.43 7.42 0.69
N ASP A 37 16.08 8.33 1.55
CA ASP A 37 15.38 9.57 1.19
C ASP A 37 16.40 10.69 1.03
N LEU A 38 16.74 11.03 -0.21
CA LEU A 38 17.74 12.10 -0.49
C LEU A 38 17.20 13.49 -0.14
N SER A 39 15.87 13.67 -0.01
CA SER A 39 15.29 14.93 0.44
C SER A 39 15.41 15.14 1.96
N GLY A 40 15.56 14.05 2.72
CA GLY A 40 15.64 14.03 4.17
C GLY A 40 14.30 14.27 4.90
N GLY A 41 13.29 14.80 4.23
CA GLY A 41 12.02 15.19 4.84
C GLY A 41 11.15 14.02 5.29
N LEU A 42 11.27 12.86 4.66
CA LEU A 42 10.47 11.66 4.90
C LEU A 42 11.31 10.45 5.33
N SER A 43 12.54 10.66 5.78
CA SER A 43 13.51 9.59 6.07
C SER A 43 12.99 8.54 7.06
N ASP A 44 12.20 8.94 8.08
CA ASP A 44 11.59 7.98 9.02
C ASP A 44 10.54 7.09 8.35
N GLN A 45 9.75 7.63 7.43
CA GLN A 45 8.75 6.87 6.69
C GLN A 45 9.42 5.89 5.72
N TRP A 46 10.43 6.36 4.98
CA TRP A 46 11.16 5.53 4.04
C TRP A 46 11.96 4.42 4.75
N ARG A 47 12.50 4.69 5.94
CA ARG A 47 13.13 3.65 6.76
C ARG A 47 12.15 2.52 7.12
N ILE A 48 10.90 2.84 7.45
CA ILE A 48 9.86 1.84 7.70
C ILE A 48 9.57 1.05 6.43
N ARG A 49 9.32 1.72 5.31
CA ARG A 49 9.06 1.07 4.01
C ARG A 49 10.22 0.18 3.56
N ALA A 50 11.47 0.58 3.82
CA ALA A 50 12.64 -0.24 3.54
C ALA A 50 12.64 -1.55 4.34
N GLN A 51 12.18 -1.56 5.59
CA GLN A 51 12.07 -2.79 6.37
C GLN A 51 10.94 -3.69 5.88
N SER A 52 9.78 -3.11 5.54
CA SER A 52 8.69 -3.85 4.91
C SER A 52 9.12 -4.47 3.58
N TRP A 53 9.80 -3.69 2.74
CA TRP A 53 10.35 -4.16 1.46
C TRP A 53 11.33 -5.32 1.66
N ARG A 54 12.31 -5.21 2.57
CA ARG A 54 13.24 -6.30 2.86
C ARG A 54 12.54 -7.57 3.31
N CYS A 55 11.47 -7.45 4.07
CA CYS A 55 10.67 -8.61 4.49
C CYS A 55 9.91 -9.20 3.30
N LEU A 56 9.30 -8.37 2.45
CA LEU A 56 8.65 -8.81 1.21
C LEU A 56 9.65 -9.55 0.32
N GLU A 57 10.78 -8.90 0.00
CA GLU A 57 11.82 -9.42 -0.90
C GLU A 57 12.42 -10.74 -0.43
N ARG A 58 12.75 -10.84 0.87
CA ARG A 58 13.53 -11.98 1.39
C ARG A 58 12.69 -13.13 1.91
N ARG A 59 11.44 -12.90 2.25
CA ARG A 59 10.60 -13.91 2.90
C ARG A 59 9.30 -14.19 2.16
N VAL A 60 8.59 -13.16 1.71
CA VAL A 60 7.26 -13.31 1.11
C VAL A 60 7.36 -13.74 -0.35
N LEU A 61 8.09 -12.98 -1.17
CA LEU A 61 8.23 -13.29 -2.60
C LEU A 61 8.83 -14.68 -2.87
N PRO A 62 9.91 -15.12 -2.17
CA PRO A 62 10.43 -16.48 -2.35
C PRO A 62 9.41 -17.55 -1.96
N ALA A 63 8.64 -17.35 -0.88
CA ALA A 63 7.61 -18.28 -0.45
C ALA A 63 6.45 -18.37 -1.46
N LEU A 64 6.07 -17.26 -2.09
CA LEU A 64 5.06 -17.26 -3.16
C LEU A 64 5.61 -17.88 -4.46
N ALA A 65 6.83 -17.54 -4.86
CA ALA A 65 7.46 -18.07 -6.07
C ALA A 65 7.68 -19.60 -6.00
N SER A 66 7.91 -20.16 -4.82
CA SER A 66 8.05 -21.61 -4.64
C SER A 66 6.73 -22.37 -4.80
N LYS A 67 5.59 -21.71 -4.59
CA LYS A 67 4.24 -22.29 -4.73
C LYS A 67 3.64 -22.07 -6.12
N GLN A 68 4.14 -21.12 -6.85
CA GLN A 68 3.60 -20.66 -8.12
C GLN A 68 4.67 -20.82 -9.20
N ARG A 69 4.64 -19.97 -10.21
CA ARG A 69 5.67 -19.90 -11.24
C ARG A 69 6.63 -18.75 -10.97
N SER A 70 7.84 -18.83 -11.52
CA SER A 70 8.80 -17.74 -11.54
C SER A 70 9.19 -17.48 -13.00
N PRO A 71 9.23 -16.23 -13.50
CA PRO A 71 8.92 -14.99 -12.77
C PRO A 71 7.43 -14.81 -12.46
N LEU A 72 7.12 -14.15 -11.33
CA LEU A 72 5.75 -13.80 -10.93
C LEU A 72 5.21 -12.62 -11.75
N ARG A 73 3.95 -12.67 -12.16
CA ARG A 73 3.18 -11.52 -12.63
C ARG A 73 2.55 -10.83 -11.43
N ILE A 74 2.93 -9.59 -11.18
CA ILE A 74 2.57 -8.87 -9.95
C ILE A 74 1.81 -7.59 -10.28
N LEU A 75 0.61 -7.41 -9.71
CA LEU A 75 -0.07 -6.13 -9.71
C LEU A 75 0.38 -5.31 -8.50
N ASP A 76 0.95 -4.14 -8.73
CA ASP A 76 1.29 -3.15 -7.71
C ASP A 76 0.14 -2.15 -7.61
N LEU A 77 -0.77 -2.37 -6.66
CA LEU A 77 -2.03 -1.64 -6.52
C LEU A 77 -1.87 -0.43 -5.59
N GLY A 78 -2.04 0.77 -6.13
CA GLY A 78 -1.69 2.03 -5.49
C GLY A 78 -0.19 2.28 -5.57
N ALA A 79 0.37 2.12 -6.77
CA ALA A 79 1.81 2.12 -7.04
C ALA A 79 2.49 3.49 -6.76
N GLY A 80 1.70 4.58 -6.72
CA GLY A 80 2.23 5.93 -6.52
C GLY A 80 3.33 6.24 -7.54
N ASN A 81 4.53 6.57 -7.04
CA ASN A 81 5.69 6.86 -7.89
C ASN A 81 6.40 5.62 -8.47
N CYS A 82 5.80 4.44 -8.36
CA CYS A 82 6.25 3.18 -8.97
C CYS A 82 7.61 2.64 -8.47
N TRP A 83 8.11 3.08 -7.33
CA TRP A 83 9.40 2.59 -6.81
C TRP A 83 9.38 1.08 -6.57
N MET A 84 8.25 0.52 -6.08
CA MET A 84 8.14 -0.90 -5.80
C MET A 84 8.04 -1.71 -7.10
N SER A 85 7.27 -1.24 -8.08
CA SER A 85 7.22 -1.86 -9.42
C SER A 85 8.60 -1.95 -10.04
N TRP A 86 9.39 -0.87 -9.99
CA TRP A 86 10.77 -0.89 -10.48
C TRP A 86 11.66 -1.90 -9.73
N ARG A 87 11.57 -1.97 -8.39
CA ARG A 87 12.31 -2.96 -7.60
C ARG A 87 11.92 -4.40 -7.95
N LEU A 88 10.62 -4.66 -8.12
CA LEU A 88 10.11 -5.98 -8.54
C LEU A 88 10.62 -6.37 -9.93
N ALA A 89 10.64 -5.44 -10.88
CA ALA A 89 11.17 -5.67 -12.21
C ALA A 89 12.68 -5.98 -12.19
N ASN A 90 13.46 -5.29 -11.35
CA ASN A 90 14.89 -5.58 -11.16
C ASN A 90 15.16 -6.94 -10.49
N LEU A 91 14.19 -7.49 -9.75
CA LEU A 91 14.24 -8.87 -9.25
C LEU A 91 13.86 -9.93 -10.32
N GLY A 92 13.56 -9.47 -11.55
CA GLY A 92 13.17 -10.35 -12.67
C GLY A 92 11.69 -10.71 -12.68
N HIS A 93 10.85 -10.12 -11.83
CA HIS A 93 9.40 -10.27 -11.88
C HIS A 93 8.76 -9.40 -12.97
N GLN A 94 7.47 -9.61 -13.23
CA GLN A 94 6.68 -8.89 -14.23
C GLN A 94 5.63 -8.01 -13.54
N PRO A 95 6.00 -6.83 -13.02
CA PRO A 95 5.05 -5.93 -12.37
C PRO A 95 4.19 -5.18 -13.38
N ILE A 96 2.98 -4.84 -12.96
CA ILE A 96 2.08 -3.88 -13.59
C ILE A 96 1.71 -2.87 -12.49
N ALA A 97 2.08 -1.61 -12.67
CA ALA A 97 1.75 -0.54 -11.75
C ALA A 97 0.34 -0.02 -11.99
N VAL A 98 -0.49 0.02 -10.96
CA VAL A 98 -1.88 0.49 -11.04
C VAL A 98 -2.11 1.57 -10.00
N ASP A 99 -2.61 2.74 -10.39
CA ASP A 99 -2.99 3.82 -9.49
C ASP A 99 -4.01 4.74 -10.16
N ILE A 100 -4.77 5.50 -9.39
CA ILE A 100 -5.61 6.59 -9.90
C ILE A 100 -4.86 7.93 -9.97
N PHE A 101 -3.76 8.04 -9.25
CA PHE A 101 -2.95 9.25 -9.15
C PHE A 101 -1.84 9.25 -10.19
N THR A 102 -1.93 10.17 -11.15
CA THR A 102 -1.03 10.21 -12.31
C THR A 102 0.00 11.34 -12.26
N ASP A 103 0.20 11.96 -11.09
CA ASP A 103 1.17 13.04 -10.91
C ASP A 103 2.57 12.66 -11.40
N SER A 104 3.33 13.66 -11.83
CA SER A 104 4.65 13.45 -12.43
C SER A 104 5.79 13.24 -11.42
N ARG A 105 5.56 13.58 -10.14
CA ARG A 105 6.54 13.46 -9.06
C ARG A 105 6.22 12.33 -8.09
N ASP A 106 4.92 12.12 -7.75
CA ASP A 106 4.52 11.14 -6.73
C ASP A 106 3.41 10.20 -7.21
N GLY A 107 3.04 10.25 -8.48
CA GLY A 107 2.07 9.38 -9.15
C GLY A 107 2.68 8.56 -10.28
N LEU A 108 1.83 7.88 -11.06
CA LEU A 108 2.25 6.95 -12.12
C LEU A 108 3.22 7.54 -13.15
N ARG A 109 3.13 8.84 -13.47
CA ARG A 109 4.03 9.47 -14.43
C ARG A 109 5.48 9.57 -13.92
N ALA A 110 5.72 9.39 -12.63
CA ALA A 110 7.06 9.27 -12.08
C ALA A 110 7.78 7.99 -12.56
N SER A 111 7.05 7.01 -13.10
CA SER A 111 7.63 5.82 -13.74
C SER A 111 8.65 6.16 -14.84
N ARG A 112 8.53 7.33 -15.47
CA ARG A 112 9.50 7.83 -16.48
C ARG A 112 10.95 7.82 -15.99
N HIS A 113 11.18 7.98 -14.69
CA HIS A 113 12.53 7.97 -14.12
C HIS A 113 13.18 6.59 -14.18
N TYR A 114 12.37 5.52 -14.28
CA TYR A 114 12.83 4.14 -14.32
C TYR A 114 12.90 3.56 -15.74
N THR A 115 12.11 4.08 -16.68
CA THR A 115 11.91 3.46 -18.00
C THR A 115 13.16 3.39 -18.88
N ALA A 116 14.14 4.27 -18.65
CA ALA A 116 15.45 4.17 -19.32
C ALA A 116 16.25 2.91 -18.91
N HIS A 117 15.90 2.28 -17.79
CA HIS A 117 16.61 1.13 -17.22
C HIS A 117 15.77 -0.14 -17.24
N THR A 118 14.48 -0.05 -16.93
CA THR A 118 13.59 -1.20 -16.85
C THR A 118 12.15 -0.76 -17.12
N ALA A 119 11.56 -1.24 -18.22
CA ALA A 119 10.18 -0.93 -18.59
C ALA A 119 9.20 -1.89 -17.91
N PHE A 120 8.09 -1.34 -17.40
CA PHE A 120 6.92 -2.08 -16.92
C PHE A 120 5.64 -1.31 -17.28
N PRO A 121 4.50 -2.00 -17.48
CA PRO A 121 3.23 -1.35 -17.75
C PRO A 121 2.74 -0.50 -16.58
N VAL A 122 2.12 0.63 -16.89
CA VAL A 122 1.40 1.49 -15.94
C VAL A 122 -0.04 1.65 -16.38
N ILE A 123 -0.99 1.57 -15.46
CA ILE A 123 -2.43 1.60 -15.72
C ILE A 123 -3.09 2.58 -14.75
N GLU A 124 -3.82 3.56 -15.27
CA GLU A 124 -4.68 4.41 -14.45
C GLU A 124 -6.01 3.70 -14.20
N ALA A 125 -6.22 3.24 -12.96
CA ALA A 125 -7.45 2.53 -12.56
C ALA A 125 -7.73 2.63 -11.06
N GLU A 126 -9.00 2.41 -10.69
CA GLU A 126 -9.46 2.22 -9.31
C GLU A 126 -9.27 0.75 -8.88
N PHE A 127 -9.15 0.49 -7.56
CA PHE A 127 -8.93 -0.85 -7.00
C PHE A 127 -10.09 -1.83 -7.25
N ASP A 128 -11.28 -1.32 -7.43
CA ASP A 128 -12.51 -2.10 -7.63
C ASP A 128 -12.93 -2.20 -9.09
N ASN A 129 -12.07 -1.77 -10.01
CA ASN A 129 -12.27 -1.87 -11.46
C ASN A 129 -10.91 -1.87 -12.18
N ILE A 130 -10.20 -2.99 -12.11
CA ILE A 130 -8.86 -3.15 -12.68
C ILE A 130 -8.99 -3.65 -14.13
N PRO A 131 -8.55 -2.88 -15.15
CA PRO A 131 -8.72 -3.25 -16.56
C PRO A 131 -7.68 -4.30 -17.00
N VAL A 132 -7.65 -5.40 -16.27
CA VAL A 132 -6.77 -6.55 -16.51
C VAL A 132 -7.65 -7.81 -16.60
N ALA A 133 -7.28 -8.73 -17.49
CA ALA A 133 -8.03 -9.97 -17.68
C ALA A 133 -8.13 -10.80 -16.39
N ALA A 134 -9.23 -11.53 -16.23
CA ALA A 134 -9.38 -12.48 -15.14
C ALA A 134 -8.27 -13.53 -15.16
N SER A 135 -7.86 -14.00 -13.99
CA SER A 135 -6.86 -15.07 -13.81
C SER A 135 -5.54 -14.81 -14.54
N SER A 136 -5.09 -13.54 -14.58
CA SER A 136 -3.90 -13.13 -15.32
C SER A 136 -2.68 -12.80 -14.44
N ALA A 137 -2.88 -12.54 -13.13
CA ALA A 137 -1.82 -12.22 -12.19
C ALA A 137 -1.57 -13.35 -11.17
N ASP A 138 -0.34 -13.45 -10.71
CA ASP A 138 0.07 -14.40 -9.67
C ASP A 138 -0.04 -13.78 -8.29
N VAL A 139 0.28 -12.47 -8.16
CA VAL A 139 0.25 -11.73 -6.89
C VAL A 139 -0.33 -10.33 -7.13
N ALA A 140 -1.16 -9.87 -6.20
CA ALA A 140 -1.58 -8.47 -6.11
C ALA A 140 -1.03 -7.88 -4.80
N ILE A 141 -0.31 -6.77 -4.87
CA ILE A 141 0.33 -6.13 -3.70
C ILE A 141 -0.26 -4.75 -3.48
N PHE A 142 -0.76 -4.50 -2.29
CA PHE A 142 -1.08 -3.17 -1.78
C PHE A 142 0.04 -2.71 -0.84
N ASN A 143 0.79 -1.71 -1.26
CA ASN A 143 1.86 -1.13 -0.45
C ASN A 143 1.49 0.28 0.01
N ALA A 144 1.07 0.42 1.26
CA ALA A 144 0.55 1.65 1.85
C ALA A 144 -0.64 2.24 1.06
N SER A 145 -1.49 1.37 0.51
CA SER A 145 -2.59 1.77 -0.38
C SER A 145 -3.93 1.12 -0.04
N PHE A 146 -3.97 -0.09 0.53
CA PHE A 146 -5.23 -0.82 0.80
C PHE A 146 -6.21 -0.03 1.67
N HIS A 147 -5.72 0.74 2.62
CA HIS A 147 -6.53 1.57 3.50
C HIS A 147 -7.26 2.72 2.79
N TYR A 148 -6.94 3.03 1.53
CA TYR A 148 -7.72 3.95 0.70
C TYR A 148 -8.96 3.31 0.06
N SER A 149 -9.14 2.00 0.17
CA SER A 149 -10.36 1.33 -0.29
C SER A 149 -11.59 1.86 0.46
N ALA A 150 -12.69 2.06 -0.27
CA ALA A 150 -13.99 2.43 0.30
C ALA A 150 -14.76 1.19 0.81
N ASP A 151 -14.45 0.02 0.26
CA ASP A 151 -15.05 -1.27 0.59
C ASP A 151 -14.02 -2.38 0.38
N PHE A 152 -13.51 -2.94 1.46
CA PHE A 152 -12.49 -3.97 1.41
C PHE A 152 -12.97 -5.27 0.74
N THR A 153 -14.22 -5.64 0.95
CA THR A 153 -14.80 -6.85 0.34
C THR A 153 -14.82 -6.71 -1.17
N ARG A 154 -15.40 -5.63 -1.69
CA ARG A 154 -15.44 -5.34 -3.12
C ARG A 154 -14.05 -5.24 -3.75
N THR A 155 -13.12 -4.57 -3.08
CA THR A 155 -11.73 -4.47 -3.56
C THR A 155 -11.07 -5.85 -3.65
N LEU A 156 -11.27 -6.71 -2.64
CA LEU A 156 -10.69 -8.05 -2.64
C LEU A 156 -11.40 -9.01 -3.61
N GLU A 157 -12.69 -8.84 -3.87
CA GLU A 157 -13.41 -9.57 -4.92
C GLU A 157 -12.84 -9.25 -6.31
N GLU A 158 -12.58 -7.98 -6.60
CA GLU A 158 -11.95 -7.57 -7.86
C GLU A 158 -10.50 -8.12 -7.96
N VAL A 159 -9.76 -8.09 -6.86
CA VAL A 159 -8.43 -8.71 -6.79
C VAL A 159 -8.52 -10.21 -7.02
N ALA A 160 -9.48 -10.90 -6.42
CA ALA A 160 -9.70 -12.34 -6.64
C ALA A 160 -10.03 -12.65 -8.11
N ARG A 161 -10.79 -11.79 -8.79
CA ARG A 161 -11.08 -11.93 -10.23
C ARG A 161 -9.81 -11.91 -11.08
N VAL A 162 -8.88 -11.01 -10.80
CA VAL A 162 -7.65 -10.87 -11.61
C VAL A 162 -6.56 -11.87 -11.22
N LEU A 163 -6.58 -12.37 -10.00
CA LEU A 163 -5.65 -13.41 -9.54
C LEU A 163 -5.99 -14.79 -10.16
N ARG A 164 -4.95 -15.56 -10.41
CA ARG A 164 -5.09 -16.99 -10.70
C ARG A 164 -5.63 -17.75 -9.49
N PRO A 165 -6.18 -18.95 -9.66
CA PRO A 165 -6.70 -19.74 -8.54
C PRO A 165 -5.68 -19.99 -7.41
N SER A 166 -4.39 -20.07 -7.74
CA SER A 166 -3.28 -20.18 -6.77
C SER A 166 -2.66 -18.84 -6.39
N GLY A 167 -3.25 -17.73 -6.84
CA GLY A 167 -2.73 -16.38 -6.61
C GLY A 167 -2.85 -15.94 -5.16
N ALA A 168 -2.12 -14.89 -4.82
CA ALA A 168 -2.10 -14.34 -3.47
C ALA A 168 -2.27 -12.82 -3.48
N VAL A 169 -3.01 -12.29 -2.50
CA VAL A 169 -3.03 -10.86 -2.19
C VAL A 169 -2.04 -10.58 -1.06
N VAL A 170 -1.26 -9.51 -1.20
CA VAL A 170 -0.32 -9.03 -0.18
C VAL A 170 -0.72 -7.61 0.23
N ILE A 171 -0.96 -7.39 1.51
CA ILE A 171 -1.27 -6.07 2.06
C ILE A 171 -0.14 -5.70 3.02
N MET A 172 0.54 -4.58 2.76
CA MET A 172 1.65 -4.09 3.58
C MET A 172 1.58 -2.58 3.80
N ASP A 173 2.23 -2.11 4.86
CA ASP A 173 2.27 -0.70 5.25
C ASP A 173 0.88 -0.03 5.39
N THR A 174 -0.15 -0.84 5.60
CA THR A 174 -1.50 -0.41 5.99
C THR A 174 -1.58 -0.40 7.52
N PRO A 175 -2.14 0.64 8.15
CA PRO A 175 -2.31 0.67 9.60
C PRO A 175 -3.23 -0.46 10.07
N VAL A 176 -2.72 -1.36 10.93
CA VAL A 176 -3.50 -2.44 11.54
C VAL A 176 -3.64 -2.17 13.04
N TYR A 177 -4.86 -2.24 13.55
CA TYR A 177 -5.18 -2.10 14.97
C TYR A 177 -5.71 -3.41 15.56
N LYS A 178 -5.61 -3.55 16.87
CA LYS A 178 -6.21 -4.70 17.57
C LYS A 178 -7.74 -4.56 17.65
N LEU A 179 -8.22 -3.34 17.87
CA LEU A 179 -9.64 -3.03 18.07
C LEU A 179 -10.03 -1.89 17.12
N PRO A 180 -11.26 -1.91 16.57
CA PRO A 180 -11.75 -0.88 15.62
C PRO A 180 -11.76 0.53 16.25
N GLU A 181 -12.03 0.67 17.54
CA GLU A 181 -12.08 1.98 18.22
C GLU A 181 -10.73 2.73 18.16
N HIS A 182 -9.62 2.00 18.12
CA HIS A 182 -8.30 2.62 17.98
C HIS A 182 -8.06 3.17 16.58
N GLY A 183 -8.56 2.49 15.57
CA GLY A 183 -8.54 2.94 14.19
C GLY A 183 -9.45 4.18 14.00
N GLN A 184 -10.68 4.12 14.50
CA GLN A 184 -11.62 5.25 14.45
C GLN A 184 -11.03 6.51 15.07
N ARG A 185 -10.43 6.41 16.27
CA ARG A 185 -9.74 7.55 16.90
C ARG A 185 -8.58 8.08 16.06
N MET A 186 -7.85 7.21 15.36
CA MET A 186 -6.80 7.66 14.44
C MET A 186 -7.37 8.47 13.29
N VAL A 187 -8.47 8.02 12.69
CA VAL A 187 -9.14 8.75 11.60
C VAL A 187 -9.62 10.12 12.07
N GLU A 188 -10.25 10.21 13.24
CA GLU A 188 -10.69 11.47 13.85
C GLU A 188 -9.50 12.43 14.11
N GLU A 189 -8.42 11.92 14.70
CA GLU A 189 -7.18 12.69 14.93
C GLU A 189 -6.59 13.22 13.63
N ARG A 190 -6.56 12.38 12.57
CA ARG A 190 -6.06 12.77 11.24
C ARG A 190 -6.95 13.85 10.61
N LYS A 191 -8.29 13.67 10.61
CA LYS A 191 -9.23 14.64 10.05
C LYS A 191 -9.10 15.99 10.72
N ARG A 192 -9.00 16.00 12.05
CA ARG A 192 -8.79 17.25 12.81
C ARG A 192 -7.47 17.91 12.43
N HIS A 193 -6.38 17.16 12.40
CA HIS A 193 -5.07 17.67 12.01
C HIS A 193 -5.07 18.25 10.59
N TYR A 194 -5.75 17.59 9.66
CA TYR A 194 -5.84 18.08 8.28
C TYR A 194 -6.72 19.32 8.17
N GLN A 195 -7.84 19.37 8.89
CA GLN A 195 -8.68 20.56 8.97
C GLN A 195 -7.90 21.77 9.51
N GLU A 196 -7.10 21.57 10.56
CA GLU A 196 -6.27 22.62 11.14
C GLU A 196 -5.14 23.09 10.21
N ARG A 197 -4.52 22.16 9.48
CA ARG A 197 -3.34 22.44 8.66
C ARG A 197 -3.67 22.90 7.25
N PHE A 198 -4.73 22.36 6.64
CA PHE A 198 -5.06 22.54 5.23
C PHE A 198 -6.43 23.21 5.01
N GLY A 199 -7.25 23.38 6.05
CA GLY A 199 -8.60 23.92 5.92
C GLY A 199 -9.64 22.93 5.44
N PHE A 200 -9.29 21.65 5.24
CA PHE A 200 -10.19 20.56 4.86
C PHE A 200 -9.79 19.24 5.53
N PRO A 201 -10.75 18.33 5.81
CA PRO A 201 -10.47 17.08 6.53
C PRO A 201 -9.85 15.98 5.65
N SER A 202 -9.70 16.19 4.33
CA SER A 202 -9.25 15.20 3.34
C SER A 202 -10.05 13.88 3.41
N ASP A 203 -11.38 13.99 3.33
CA ASP A 203 -12.33 12.87 3.38
C ASP A 203 -13.30 12.85 2.19
N THR A 204 -12.96 13.54 1.11
CA THR A 204 -13.75 13.59 -0.13
C THR A 204 -13.90 12.21 -0.75
N GLN A 205 -12.90 11.35 -0.67
CA GLN A 205 -13.03 9.93 -0.94
C GLN A 205 -13.38 9.20 0.36
N ARG A 206 -14.46 8.42 0.32
CA ARG A 206 -14.76 7.48 1.41
C ARG A 206 -13.67 6.41 1.39
N SER A 207 -12.84 6.40 2.43
CA SER A 207 -11.83 5.38 2.67
C SER A 207 -11.97 4.86 4.09
N ILE A 208 -11.63 3.59 4.31
CA ILE A 208 -11.73 2.97 5.63
C ILE A 208 -10.54 3.39 6.50
N GLU A 209 -9.38 3.65 5.87
CA GLU A 209 -8.14 4.20 6.41
C GLU A 209 -7.34 3.30 7.37
N TYR A 210 -7.88 2.19 7.83
CA TYR A 210 -7.18 1.22 8.68
C TYR A 210 -7.78 -0.17 8.54
N LEU A 211 -7.03 -1.17 8.96
CA LEU A 211 -7.52 -2.51 9.24
C LEU A 211 -7.55 -2.75 10.75
N ASP A 212 -8.41 -3.65 11.18
CA ASP A 212 -8.36 -4.24 12.52
C ASP A 212 -8.44 -5.77 12.46
N GLU A 213 -8.10 -6.43 13.58
CA GLU A 213 -8.05 -7.89 13.63
C GLU A 213 -9.42 -8.55 13.43
N ILE A 214 -10.50 -7.86 13.78
CA ILE A 214 -11.89 -8.35 13.60
C ILE A 214 -12.25 -8.31 12.12
N THR A 215 -12.05 -7.16 11.48
CA THR A 215 -12.30 -6.98 10.03
C THR A 215 -11.46 -7.95 9.21
N LEU A 216 -10.18 -8.15 9.57
CA LEU A 216 -9.31 -9.12 8.89
C LEU A 216 -9.87 -10.55 8.98
N GLY A 217 -10.38 -10.95 10.16
CA GLY A 217 -11.03 -12.24 10.36
C GLY A 217 -12.30 -12.39 9.52
N GLN A 218 -13.14 -11.36 9.47
CA GLN A 218 -14.37 -11.34 8.67
C GLN A 218 -14.07 -11.47 7.16
N LEU A 219 -13.11 -10.71 6.65
CA LEU A 219 -12.67 -10.81 5.25
C LEU A 219 -12.16 -12.21 4.91
N GLY A 220 -11.40 -12.83 5.84
CA GLY A 220 -10.93 -14.21 5.67
C GLY A 220 -12.07 -15.24 5.60
N GLN A 221 -13.16 -15.03 6.34
CA GLN A 221 -14.34 -15.90 6.31
C GLN A 221 -15.20 -15.66 5.06
N GLN A 222 -15.49 -14.38 4.75
CA GLN A 222 -16.36 -14.01 3.62
C GLN A 222 -15.79 -14.41 2.26
N LEU A 223 -14.47 -14.26 2.09
CA LEU A 223 -13.79 -14.47 0.82
C LEU A 223 -13.01 -15.79 0.76
N ASP A 224 -13.20 -16.64 1.75
CA ASP A 224 -12.49 -17.92 1.89
C ASP A 224 -10.97 -17.80 1.80
N LEU A 225 -10.42 -16.75 2.45
CA LEU A 225 -8.98 -16.48 2.49
C LEU A 225 -8.35 -16.99 3.79
N SER A 226 -7.17 -17.57 3.65
CA SER A 226 -6.26 -17.86 4.75
C SER A 226 -5.18 -16.77 4.84
N TRP A 227 -5.03 -16.14 6.00
CA TRP A 227 -4.06 -15.08 6.22
C TRP A 227 -2.78 -15.59 6.85
N THR A 228 -1.66 -15.42 6.17
CA THR A 228 -0.32 -15.57 6.74
C THR A 228 0.22 -14.19 7.13
N ILE A 229 0.66 -14.01 8.38
CA ILE A 229 1.08 -12.71 8.90
C ILE A 229 2.61 -12.70 9.09
N TYR A 230 3.29 -11.83 8.37
CA TYR A 230 4.70 -11.52 8.58
C TYR A 230 4.82 -10.22 9.37
N LYS A 231 5.72 -10.21 10.37
CA LYS A 231 5.97 -9.07 11.26
C LYS A 231 7.39 -8.56 11.03
N PRO A 232 7.58 -7.54 10.14
CA PRO A 232 8.89 -6.98 9.91
C PRO A 232 9.47 -6.34 11.18
N TRP A 233 10.80 -6.37 11.30
CA TRP A 233 11.48 -5.70 12.40
C TRP A 233 11.80 -4.25 12.04
N TYR A 234 11.15 -3.30 12.73
CA TYR A 234 11.32 -1.86 12.50
C TYR A 234 12.25 -1.18 13.52
N GLY A 235 12.95 -1.96 14.35
CA GLY A 235 13.87 -1.48 15.38
C GLY A 235 13.23 -1.21 16.75
N TRP A 236 14.07 -1.06 17.78
CA TRP A 236 13.65 -0.90 19.16
C TRP A 236 12.73 0.29 19.42
N ARG A 237 12.98 1.41 18.78
CA ARG A 237 12.13 2.62 18.89
C ARG A 237 10.69 2.34 18.47
N TRP A 238 10.50 1.52 17.44
CA TRP A 238 9.19 1.10 16.98
C TRP A 238 8.50 0.19 17.99
N HIS A 239 9.22 -0.78 18.51
CA HIS A 239 8.66 -1.73 19.48
C HIS A 239 8.36 -1.08 20.84
N ALA A 240 9.02 0.01 21.20
CA ALA A 240 8.74 0.78 22.42
C ALA A 240 7.49 1.70 22.29
N ARG A 241 6.91 1.89 21.09
CA ARG A 241 5.76 2.79 20.88
C ARG A 241 4.53 2.44 21.73
N PRO A 242 4.12 1.15 21.88
CA PRO A 242 2.96 0.82 22.73
C PRO A 242 3.15 1.22 24.18
N MET A 243 4.31 0.96 24.75
CA MET A 243 4.64 1.36 26.14
C MET A 243 4.65 2.89 26.29
N LYS A 244 5.26 3.62 25.34
CA LYS A 244 5.21 5.10 25.31
C LYS A 244 3.79 5.64 25.24
N ALA A 245 2.94 5.04 24.42
CA ALA A 245 1.55 5.44 24.26
C ALA A 245 0.78 5.21 25.56
N TRP A 246 0.96 4.06 26.20
CA TRP A 246 0.35 3.72 27.48
C TRP A 246 0.75 4.70 28.59
N LEU A 247 2.05 4.99 28.75
CA LEU A 247 2.55 5.97 29.72
C LEU A 247 1.98 7.38 29.50
N ARG A 248 1.72 7.75 28.25
CA ARG A 248 1.16 9.04 27.88
C ARG A 248 -0.37 9.06 27.78
N ARG A 249 -1.04 7.98 28.19
CA ARG A 249 -2.50 7.81 28.07
C ARG A 249 -3.05 8.09 26.66
N LYS A 250 -2.24 7.79 25.65
CA LYS A 250 -2.62 7.88 24.23
C LYS A 250 -3.12 6.55 23.71
N ARG A 251 -3.89 6.57 22.59
CA ARG A 251 -4.29 5.34 21.93
C ARG A 251 -3.08 4.48 21.54
N PRO A 252 -3.22 3.15 21.49
CA PRO A 252 -2.18 2.27 20.99
C PRO A 252 -1.81 2.64 19.54
N PRO A 253 -0.51 2.60 19.18
CA PRO A 253 -0.08 2.86 17.82
C PRO A 253 -0.49 1.71 16.88
N SER A 254 -0.65 2.03 15.58
CA SER A 254 -0.84 1.04 14.53
C SER A 254 0.35 0.08 14.43
N ARG A 255 0.06 -1.12 13.96
CA ARG A 255 1.05 -2.12 13.54
C ARG A 255 1.15 -2.11 12.03
N PHE A 256 2.33 -2.29 11.48
CA PHE A 256 2.53 -2.51 10.06
C PHE A 256 2.97 -3.95 9.84
N TRP A 257 2.01 -4.79 9.57
CA TRP A 257 2.23 -6.19 9.21
C TRP A 257 2.25 -6.34 7.70
N ILE A 258 2.83 -7.43 7.21
CA ILE A 258 2.61 -7.90 5.86
C ILE A 258 1.63 -9.06 5.97
N LEU A 259 0.45 -8.87 5.39
CA LEU A 259 -0.63 -9.85 5.36
C LEU A 259 -0.64 -10.51 3.99
N VAL A 260 -0.55 -11.83 3.94
CA VAL A 260 -0.63 -12.60 2.72
C VAL A 260 -1.90 -13.43 2.77
N GLY A 261 -2.86 -13.11 1.90
CA GLY A 261 -4.12 -13.82 1.74
C GLY A 261 -4.04 -14.79 0.55
N GLU A 262 -4.26 -16.07 0.82
CA GLU A 262 -4.35 -17.13 -0.20
C GLU A 262 -5.72 -17.80 -0.07
N GLY A 263 -6.35 -18.18 -1.19
CA GLY A 263 -7.58 -18.97 -1.14
C GLY A 263 -7.36 -20.24 -0.33
N LYS A 264 -8.30 -20.61 0.55
CA LYS A 264 -8.23 -21.88 1.26
C LYS A 264 -8.30 -22.99 0.23
N ARG A 265 -7.34 -23.89 0.25
CA ARG A 265 -7.39 -25.09 -0.57
C ARG A 265 -8.55 -25.95 -0.09
N ALA A 266 -9.46 -26.30 -1.02
CA ALA A 266 -10.49 -27.31 -0.78
C ALA A 266 -9.85 -28.68 -0.45
#